data_3d8efcdd549a4dffffd090d3f1c2f49f
#
_entry.id   3d8efcdd549a4dffffd090d3f1c2f49f
#
_cell.length_a   1.000
_cell.length_b   1.000
_cell.length_c   1.000
_cell.angle_alpha   90.00
_cell.angle_beta   90.00
_cell.angle_gamma   90.00
#
_symmetry.space_group_name_H-M   'P 1'
#
loop_
_entity.id
_entity.type
_entity.pdbx_description
1 polymer ?
#
loop_
_entity_poly.entity_id
_entity_poly.type
_entity_poly.pdbx_seq_one_letter_code
_entity_poly.pdbx_strand_id
1 'polypeptide(L)'
;MRETEQILLILDLDETLIHATEKKLDIESDFQYAEYFVYKRPNLIEFLTEMNEHFKLAVWSSADDKYVNDVVNLIKPTEIEFEFVWARSRCTLKRDYELDKYVREKRLKKIKKQGFRLEKSLIVDDSPEKTRDNFGNAIYVQPYEGNLKDNELTILSEFLKSIKDSENVRGIEKRGWRNKNCGQHRV
;
A
#
# COMPACT_ATOMS: atom_id res chain seq x y z
N MET A 1 19.33 25.43 1.18
CA MET A 1 18.63 24.41 0.36
C MET A 1 17.33 24.13 1.09
N ARG A 2 16.17 24.23 0.44
CA ARG A 2 14.92 23.78 1.06
C ARG A 2 14.98 22.26 1.09
N GLU A 3 14.91 21.65 2.29
CA GLU A 3 14.68 20.20 2.38
C GLU A 3 13.39 19.90 1.61
N THR A 4 13.49 19.06 0.61
CA THR A 4 12.30 18.62 -0.14
C THR A 4 11.47 17.74 0.80
N GLU A 5 10.24 18.18 1.06
CA GLU A 5 9.29 17.41 1.87
C GLU A 5 9.12 16.01 1.27
N GLN A 6 9.45 14.97 2.04
CA GLN A 6 9.26 13.59 1.62
C GLN A 6 7.79 13.28 1.37
N ILE A 7 7.54 12.47 0.35
CA ILE A 7 6.20 11.98 0.03
C ILE A 7 5.79 10.94 1.07
N LEU A 8 4.56 11.04 1.57
CA LEU A 8 3.91 10.01 2.38
C LEU A 8 3.44 8.88 1.45
N LEU A 9 3.92 7.67 1.68
CA LEU A 9 3.51 6.46 1.01
C LEU A 9 2.65 5.60 1.96
N ILE A 10 1.35 5.54 1.69
CA ILE A 10 0.39 4.76 2.45
C ILE A 10 0.21 3.42 1.74
N LEU A 11 0.39 2.33 2.46
CA LEU A 11 0.31 0.96 1.96
C LEU A 11 -0.94 0.28 2.52
N ASP A 12 -1.75 -0.33 1.67
CA ASP A 12 -2.73 -1.31 2.12
C ASP A 12 -2.01 -2.57 2.62
N LEU A 13 -2.71 -3.45 3.33
CA LEU A 13 -2.13 -4.65 3.94
C LEU A 13 -2.53 -5.91 3.17
N ASP A 14 -3.79 -6.30 3.28
CA ASP A 14 -4.30 -7.56 2.75
C ASP A 14 -4.38 -7.49 1.22
N GLU A 15 -3.95 -8.54 0.54
CA GLU A 15 -3.80 -8.69 -0.92
C GLU A 15 -2.86 -7.64 -1.57
N THR A 16 -2.26 -6.75 -0.77
CA THR A 16 -1.27 -5.76 -1.21
C THR A 16 0.15 -6.14 -0.75
N LEU A 17 0.37 -6.28 0.55
CA LEU A 17 1.66 -6.64 1.16
C LEU A 17 1.71 -8.11 1.59
N ILE A 18 0.58 -8.67 1.97
CA ILE A 18 0.40 -10.04 2.42
C ILE A 18 -0.84 -10.66 1.81
N HIS A 19 -0.95 -11.99 1.93
CA HIS A 19 -2.19 -12.73 1.76
C HIS A 19 -2.51 -13.49 3.04
N ALA A 20 -3.70 -13.28 3.60
CA ALA A 20 -4.18 -13.95 4.81
C ALA A 20 -5.44 -14.76 4.50
N THR A 21 -5.39 -16.06 4.74
CA THR A 21 -6.49 -16.98 4.42
C THR A 21 -6.66 -18.06 5.50
N GLU A 22 -7.90 -18.46 5.77
CA GLU A 22 -8.20 -19.58 6.67
C GLU A 22 -7.78 -20.93 6.10
N LYS A 23 -7.76 -21.06 4.77
CA LYS A 23 -7.35 -22.27 4.09
C LYS A 23 -5.86 -22.23 3.76
N LYS A 24 -5.07 -23.16 4.34
CA LYS A 24 -3.66 -23.30 4.02
C LYS A 24 -3.47 -23.55 2.51
N LEU A 25 -2.58 -22.78 1.88
CA LEU A 25 -2.15 -22.99 0.50
C LEU A 25 -1.16 -24.17 0.41
N ASP A 26 -0.87 -24.61 -0.81
CA ASP A 26 0.13 -25.70 -1.08
C ASP A 26 1.58 -25.22 -0.92
N ILE A 27 1.79 -24.15 -0.16
CA ILE A 27 3.09 -23.58 0.19
C ILE A 27 3.14 -23.34 1.71
N GLU A 28 4.35 -23.22 2.26
CA GLU A 28 4.51 -22.85 3.67
C GLU A 28 4.10 -21.40 3.90
N SER A 29 3.30 -21.17 4.96
CA SER A 29 2.97 -19.82 5.42
C SER A 29 4.15 -19.21 6.19
N ASP A 30 4.33 -17.91 6.09
CA ASP A 30 5.35 -17.20 6.87
C ASP A 30 5.06 -17.26 8.37
N PHE A 31 3.78 -17.16 8.73
CA PHE A 31 3.30 -17.32 10.12
C PHE A 31 1.79 -17.57 10.15
N GLN A 32 1.27 -17.86 11.34
CA GLN A 32 -0.16 -17.94 11.60
C GLN A 32 -0.58 -16.80 12.54
N TYR A 33 -1.75 -16.23 12.28
CA TYR A 33 -2.42 -15.29 13.17
C TYR A 33 -3.87 -15.73 13.37
N ALA A 34 -4.20 -16.14 14.58
CA ALA A 34 -5.48 -16.79 14.89
C ALA A 34 -5.77 -17.96 13.92
N GLU A 35 -6.89 -17.91 13.20
CA GLU A 35 -7.28 -18.91 12.20
C GLU A 35 -6.63 -18.70 10.82
N TYR A 36 -5.88 -17.59 10.61
CA TYR A 36 -5.33 -17.27 9.30
C TYR A 36 -3.90 -17.76 9.12
N PHE A 37 -3.63 -18.37 7.96
CA PHE A 37 -2.29 -18.58 7.41
C PHE A 37 -1.89 -17.33 6.66
N VAL A 38 -0.76 -16.74 7.02
CA VAL A 38 -0.30 -15.47 6.44
C VAL A 38 0.93 -15.71 5.57
N TYR A 39 0.87 -15.21 4.35
CA TYR A 39 1.91 -15.30 3.33
C TYR A 39 2.37 -13.89 2.98
N LYS A 40 3.64 -13.60 3.17
CA LYS A 40 4.25 -12.34 2.76
C LYS A 40 4.39 -12.30 1.25
N ARG A 41 4.07 -11.16 0.65
CA ARG A 41 4.36 -10.96 -0.76
C ARG A 41 5.86 -11.02 -1.01
N PRO A 42 6.36 -11.65 -2.09
CA PRO A 42 7.78 -11.71 -2.41
C PRO A 42 8.44 -10.33 -2.37
N ASN A 43 9.65 -10.25 -1.82
CA ASN A 43 10.46 -9.04 -1.64
C ASN A 43 9.84 -7.96 -0.72
N LEU A 44 8.92 -8.36 0.19
CA LEU A 44 8.25 -7.40 1.09
C LEU A 44 9.24 -6.64 1.98
N ILE A 45 10.20 -7.34 2.58
CA ILE A 45 11.16 -6.74 3.52
C ILE A 45 12.09 -5.77 2.79
N GLU A 46 12.62 -6.19 1.63
CA GLU A 46 13.47 -5.38 0.77
C GLU A 46 12.71 -4.13 0.29
N PHE A 47 11.45 -4.31 -0.13
CA PHE A 47 10.58 -3.21 -0.55
C PHE A 47 10.37 -2.19 0.57
N LEU A 48 10.00 -2.64 1.77
CA LEU A 48 9.77 -1.74 2.90
C LEU A 48 11.06 -0.99 3.29
N THR A 49 12.19 -1.69 3.31
CA THR A 49 13.49 -1.10 3.63
C THR A 49 13.89 -0.04 2.61
N GLU A 50 13.81 -0.35 1.33
CA GLU A 50 14.13 0.60 0.26
C GLU A 50 13.17 1.81 0.24
N MET A 51 11.87 1.57 0.40
CA MET A 51 10.89 2.66 0.43
C MET A 51 11.08 3.57 1.63
N ASN A 52 11.50 3.07 2.77
CA ASN A 52 11.78 3.87 3.96
C ASN A 52 12.94 4.87 3.78
N GLU A 53 13.88 4.60 2.85
CA GLU A 53 14.95 5.55 2.52
C GLU A 53 14.44 6.79 1.77
N HIS A 54 13.30 6.67 1.07
CA HIS A 54 12.83 7.68 0.13
C HIS A 54 11.50 8.31 0.51
N PHE A 55 10.67 7.62 1.31
CA PHE A 55 9.31 7.99 1.64
C PHE A 55 9.07 7.94 3.14
N LYS A 56 8.13 8.72 3.62
CA LYS A 56 7.49 8.48 4.90
C LYS A 56 6.48 7.36 4.73
N LEU A 57 6.60 6.30 5.51
CA LEU A 57 5.74 5.13 5.35
C LEU A 57 4.56 5.16 6.31
N ALA A 58 3.41 4.69 5.85
CA ALA A 58 2.23 4.47 6.69
C ALA A 58 1.47 3.24 6.18
N VAL A 59 0.66 2.63 7.06
CA VAL A 59 -0.25 1.55 6.70
C VAL A 59 -1.69 1.99 6.90
N TRP A 60 -2.57 1.62 5.95
CA TRP A 60 -4.01 1.81 6.10
C TRP A 60 -4.78 0.64 5.51
N SER A 61 -5.21 -0.30 6.34
CA SER A 61 -6.07 -1.42 5.96
C SER A 61 -7.55 -1.16 6.28
N SER A 62 -8.45 -1.89 5.65
CA SER A 62 -9.87 -1.95 5.98
C SER A 62 -10.25 -3.10 6.92
N ALA A 63 -9.27 -3.91 7.33
CA ALA A 63 -9.42 -5.02 8.26
C ALA A 63 -9.54 -4.54 9.73
N ASP A 64 -9.76 -5.47 10.64
CA ASP A 64 -9.92 -5.21 12.06
C ASP A 64 -8.69 -4.52 12.68
N ASP A 65 -8.94 -3.62 13.64
CA ASP A 65 -7.90 -2.77 14.21
C ASP A 65 -6.83 -3.58 14.96
N LYS A 66 -7.22 -4.62 15.73
CA LYS A 66 -6.28 -5.46 16.44
C LYS A 66 -5.44 -6.29 15.47
N TYR A 67 -6.11 -6.93 14.49
CA TYR A 67 -5.44 -7.70 13.44
C TYR A 67 -4.40 -6.87 12.70
N VAL A 68 -4.76 -5.68 12.24
CA VAL A 68 -3.85 -4.83 11.47
C VAL A 68 -2.61 -4.45 12.29
N ASN A 69 -2.79 -4.03 13.55
CA ASN A 69 -1.67 -3.65 14.40
C ASN A 69 -0.74 -4.84 14.69
N ASP A 70 -1.30 -6.00 15.01
CA ASP A 70 -0.52 -7.18 15.33
C ASP A 70 0.25 -7.68 14.10
N VAL A 71 -0.42 -7.80 12.94
CA VAL A 71 0.20 -8.29 11.71
C VAL A 71 1.25 -7.33 11.19
N VAL A 72 1.00 -6.01 11.20
CA VAL A 72 2.01 -5.02 10.80
C VAL A 72 3.27 -5.14 11.65
N ASN A 73 3.15 -5.35 12.97
CA ASN A 73 4.30 -5.57 13.85
C ASN A 73 5.08 -6.86 13.53
N LEU A 74 4.42 -7.88 12.99
CA LEU A 74 5.06 -9.15 12.61
C LEU A 74 5.79 -9.08 11.26
N ILE A 75 5.38 -8.18 10.37
CA ILE A 75 5.93 -8.11 9.02
C ILE A 75 6.93 -6.95 8.84
N LYS A 76 6.88 -5.91 9.66
CA LYS A 76 7.76 -4.75 9.50
C LYS A 76 9.19 -5.06 9.94
N PRO A 77 10.22 -4.58 9.22
CA PRO A 77 11.58 -4.51 9.74
C PRO A 77 11.64 -3.69 11.05
N THR A 78 12.52 -4.10 11.97
CA THR A 78 12.64 -3.48 13.31
C THR A 78 12.96 -2.00 13.25
N GLU A 79 13.73 -1.58 12.25
CA GLU A 79 14.24 -0.22 12.06
C GLU A 79 13.22 0.72 11.46
N ILE A 80 12.08 0.20 10.95
CA ILE A 80 11.05 1.00 10.29
C ILE A 80 9.98 1.41 11.29
N GLU A 81 9.72 2.72 11.33
CA GLU A 81 8.57 3.27 12.02
C GLU A 81 7.59 3.87 11.02
N PHE A 82 6.32 3.45 11.11
CA PHE A 82 5.27 4.02 10.30
C PHE A 82 4.75 5.32 10.94
N GLU A 83 4.51 6.36 10.13
CA GLU A 83 3.88 7.61 10.56
C GLU A 83 2.52 7.36 11.23
N PHE A 84 1.82 6.35 10.76
CA PHE A 84 0.61 5.79 11.39
C PHE A 84 0.31 4.39 10.86
N VAL A 85 -0.39 3.61 11.68
CA VAL A 85 -1.04 2.35 11.28
C VAL A 85 -2.53 2.54 11.50
N TRP A 86 -3.28 2.66 10.41
CA TRP A 86 -4.73 2.84 10.42
C TRP A 86 -5.45 1.59 9.92
N ALA A 87 -6.56 1.29 10.57
CA ALA A 87 -7.37 0.13 10.28
C ALA A 87 -8.84 0.52 10.02
N ARG A 88 -9.74 -0.41 10.16
CA ARG A 88 -11.18 -0.29 9.88
C ARG A 88 -11.82 0.93 10.53
N SER A 89 -11.47 1.25 11.78
CA SER A 89 -12.01 2.41 12.50
C SER A 89 -11.73 3.74 11.82
N ARG A 90 -10.70 3.80 10.99
CA ARG A 90 -10.34 5.00 10.20
C ARG A 90 -10.96 5.02 8.80
N CYS A 91 -11.57 3.92 8.35
CA CYS A 91 -12.32 3.90 7.10
C CYS A 91 -13.66 4.64 7.22
N THR A 92 -14.26 4.96 6.10
CA THR A 92 -15.62 5.50 6.02
C THR A 92 -16.51 4.46 5.37
N LEU A 93 -17.53 3.98 6.10
CA LEU A 93 -18.49 3.06 5.51
C LEU A 93 -19.41 3.83 4.56
N LYS A 94 -19.50 3.36 3.32
CA LYS A 94 -20.33 3.96 2.28
C LYS A 94 -21.00 2.86 1.46
N ARG A 95 -22.28 3.05 1.10
CA ARG A 95 -22.95 2.16 0.16
C ARG A 95 -22.43 2.44 -1.24
N ASP A 96 -21.99 1.40 -1.90
CA ASP A 96 -21.68 1.41 -3.31
C ASP A 96 -22.89 0.89 -4.07
N TYR A 97 -23.54 1.76 -4.84
CA TYR A 97 -24.76 1.40 -5.59
C TYR A 97 -24.45 0.63 -6.87
N GLU A 98 -23.24 0.74 -7.41
CA GLU A 98 -22.82 -0.01 -8.60
C GLU A 98 -22.51 -1.47 -8.26
N LEU A 99 -21.88 -1.69 -7.10
CA LEU A 99 -21.54 -3.02 -6.61
C LEU A 99 -22.61 -3.62 -5.67
N ASP A 100 -23.67 -2.86 -5.39
CA ASP A 100 -24.74 -3.16 -4.41
C ASP A 100 -24.21 -3.70 -3.06
N LYS A 101 -23.12 -3.14 -2.59
CA LYS A 101 -22.48 -3.50 -1.31
C LYS A 101 -22.04 -2.28 -0.50
N TYR A 102 -21.75 -2.49 0.78
CA TYR A 102 -21.07 -1.49 1.59
C TYR A 102 -19.56 -1.62 1.43
N VAL A 103 -18.89 -0.50 1.12
CA VAL A 103 -17.44 -0.40 0.97
C VAL A 103 -16.87 0.45 2.10
N ARG A 104 -15.71 0.07 2.60
CA ARG A 104 -14.93 0.81 3.60
C ARG A 104 -13.91 1.69 2.88
N GLU A 105 -14.30 2.92 2.57
CA GLU A 105 -13.47 3.87 1.84
C GLU A 105 -12.33 4.44 2.70
N LYS A 106 -11.14 4.47 2.16
CA LYS A 106 -9.94 5.12 2.70
C LYS A 106 -9.85 6.55 2.16
N ARG A 107 -10.50 7.49 2.84
CA ARG A 107 -10.60 8.88 2.38
C ARG A 107 -9.37 9.68 2.80
N LEU A 108 -8.44 9.93 1.88
CA LEU A 108 -7.19 10.65 2.14
C LEU A 108 -7.36 12.05 2.73
N LYS A 109 -8.51 12.69 2.59
CA LYS A 109 -8.78 13.96 3.29
C LYS A 109 -8.58 13.87 4.82
N LYS A 110 -8.63 12.66 5.40
CA LYS A 110 -8.39 12.44 6.83
C LYS A 110 -6.93 12.69 7.23
N ILE A 111 -5.95 12.44 6.31
CA ILE A 111 -4.53 12.65 6.62
C ILE A 111 -4.17 14.14 6.73
N LYS A 112 -4.99 15.04 6.17
CA LYS A 112 -4.79 16.48 6.34
C LYS A 112 -4.81 16.91 7.80
N LYS A 113 -5.59 16.21 8.65
CA LYS A 113 -5.62 16.45 10.10
C LYS A 113 -4.35 15.99 10.82
N GLN A 114 -3.52 15.20 10.16
CA GLN A 114 -2.20 14.77 10.62
C GLN A 114 -1.07 15.64 10.04
N GLY A 115 -1.42 16.73 9.33
CA GLY A 115 -0.45 17.64 8.73
C GLY A 115 0.05 17.25 7.33
N PHE A 116 -0.41 16.13 6.76
CA PHE A 116 0.02 15.69 5.42
C PHE A 116 -0.76 16.38 4.30
N ARG A 117 -0.05 16.71 3.23
CA ARG A 117 -0.61 17.32 2.01
C ARG A 117 -0.96 16.24 0.99
N LEU A 118 -2.09 16.39 0.30
CA LEU A 118 -2.48 15.43 -0.74
C LEU A 118 -1.52 15.44 -1.93
N GLU A 119 -0.92 16.57 -2.23
CA GLU A 119 0.08 16.72 -3.30
C GLU A 119 1.35 15.91 -3.03
N LYS A 120 1.63 15.62 -1.76
CA LYS A 120 2.78 14.84 -1.27
C LYS A 120 2.33 13.53 -0.60
N SER A 121 1.24 12.91 -1.08
CA SER A 121 0.76 11.65 -0.52
C SER A 121 0.33 10.69 -1.61
N LEU A 122 0.77 9.44 -1.50
CA LEU A 122 0.38 8.31 -2.35
C LEU A 122 -0.30 7.26 -1.50
N ILE A 123 -1.22 6.51 -2.10
CA ILE A 123 -1.80 5.30 -1.51
C ILE A 123 -1.70 4.15 -2.52
N VAL A 124 -1.16 3.03 -2.07
CA VAL A 124 -1.08 1.77 -2.81
C VAL A 124 -2.15 0.84 -2.27
N ASP A 125 -2.98 0.31 -3.15
CA ASP A 125 -4.12 -0.53 -2.78
C ASP A 125 -4.45 -1.49 -3.95
N ASP A 126 -4.95 -2.68 -3.67
CA ASP A 126 -5.43 -3.63 -4.68
C ASP A 126 -6.86 -3.32 -5.13
N SER A 127 -7.62 -2.58 -4.32
CA SER A 127 -9.08 -2.39 -4.42
C SER A 127 -9.45 -0.95 -4.79
N PRO A 128 -9.70 -0.64 -6.07
CA PRO A 128 -10.04 0.72 -6.52
C PRO A 128 -11.26 1.32 -5.82
N GLU A 129 -12.24 0.50 -5.46
CA GLU A 129 -13.46 0.97 -4.77
C GLU A 129 -13.17 1.51 -3.37
N LYS A 130 -12.11 1.04 -2.69
CA LYS A 130 -11.72 1.54 -1.37
C LYS A 130 -11.08 2.94 -1.43
N THR A 131 -10.56 3.33 -2.60
CA THR A 131 -9.77 4.57 -2.76
C THR A 131 -10.32 5.52 -3.82
N ARG A 132 -11.54 5.30 -4.34
CA ARG A 132 -12.12 6.04 -5.46
C ARG A 132 -12.14 7.57 -5.29
N ASP A 133 -12.33 8.07 -4.08
CA ASP A 133 -12.29 9.51 -3.79
C ASP A 133 -10.87 10.09 -3.87
N ASN A 134 -9.85 9.25 -4.07
CA ASN A 134 -8.43 9.61 -4.04
C ASN A 134 -7.73 9.33 -5.38
N PHE A 135 -8.45 9.33 -6.47
CA PHE A 135 -7.98 8.92 -7.79
C PHE A 135 -6.60 9.49 -8.18
N GLY A 136 -6.36 10.77 -7.94
CA GLY A 136 -5.08 11.42 -8.24
C GLY A 136 -3.91 10.98 -7.32
N ASN A 137 -4.18 10.20 -6.26
CA ASN A 137 -3.18 9.77 -5.29
C ASN A 137 -2.98 8.25 -5.30
N ALA A 138 -3.91 7.47 -5.90
CA ALA A 138 -3.93 6.02 -5.82
C ALA A 138 -3.04 5.36 -6.89
N ILE A 139 -2.33 4.32 -6.47
CA ILE A 139 -1.62 3.37 -7.32
C ILE A 139 -2.24 2.00 -7.06
N TYR A 140 -2.75 1.36 -8.10
CA TYR A 140 -3.40 0.06 -7.97
C TYR A 140 -2.46 -1.07 -8.34
N VAL A 141 -2.30 -2.01 -7.39
CA VAL A 141 -1.51 -3.22 -7.57
C VAL A 141 -2.40 -4.41 -7.90
N GLN A 142 -1.81 -5.47 -8.45
CA GLN A 142 -2.52 -6.74 -8.60
C GLN A 142 -2.68 -7.39 -7.21
N PRO A 143 -3.87 -7.94 -6.91
CA PRO A 143 -4.06 -8.69 -5.67
C PRO A 143 -3.02 -9.82 -5.54
N TYR A 144 -2.42 -9.93 -4.37
CA TYR A 144 -1.51 -11.02 -4.04
C TYR A 144 -2.29 -12.18 -3.38
N GLU A 145 -2.22 -13.36 -3.95
CA GLU A 145 -2.91 -14.56 -3.49
C GLU A 145 -1.95 -15.74 -3.22
N GLY A 146 -0.70 -15.44 -2.84
CA GLY A 146 0.27 -16.47 -2.47
C GLY A 146 1.16 -16.96 -3.62
N ASN A 147 1.22 -16.27 -4.75
CA ASN A 147 2.10 -16.64 -5.87
C ASN A 147 3.56 -16.31 -5.56
N LEU A 148 4.39 -17.33 -5.33
CA LEU A 148 5.83 -17.17 -5.04
C LEU A 148 6.63 -16.52 -6.18
N LYS A 149 6.08 -16.46 -7.40
CA LYS A 149 6.72 -15.80 -8.56
C LYS A 149 6.23 -14.35 -8.75
N ASP A 150 5.44 -13.84 -7.80
CA ASP A 150 5.00 -12.45 -7.84
C ASP A 150 6.20 -11.51 -7.77
N ASN A 151 6.22 -10.49 -8.61
CA ASN A 151 7.27 -9.47 -8.67
C ASN A 151 6.70 -8.05 -8.61
N GLU A 152 5.45 -7.90 -8.21
CA GLU A 152 4.74 -6.63 -8.20
C GLU A 152 5.43 -5.57 -7.34
N LEU A 153 5.91 -5.95 -6.14
CA LEU A 153 6.62 -5.01 -5.26
C LEU A 153 7.95 -4.53 -5.86
N THR A 154 8.65 -5.39 -6.60
CA THR A 154 9.89 -5.00 -7.30
C THR A 154 9.60 -3.95 -8.38
N ILE A 155 8.58 -4.19 -9.20
CA ILE A 155 8.19 -3.25 -10.26
C ILE A 155 7.65 -1.95 -9.66
N LEU A 156 6.89 -2.05 -8.57
CA LEU A 156 6.36 -0.90 -7.84
C LEU A 156 7.48 -0.03 -7.25
N SER A 157 8.50 -0.65 -6.66
CA SER A 157 9.68 0.04 -6.12
C SER A 157 10.33 0.92 -7.20
N GLU A 158 10.60 0.39 -8.38
CA GLU A 158 11.19 1.13 -9.49
C GLU A 158 10.32 2.34 -9.91
N PHE A 159 9.01 2.13 -10.01
CA PHE A 159 8.09 3.22 -10.33
C PHE A 159 8.09 4.31 -9.24
N LEU A 160 8.00 3.92 -7.97
CA LEU A 160 7.99 4.85 -6.84
C LEU A 160 9.28 5.66 -6.79
N LYS A 161 10.45 5.04 -6.98
CA LYS A 161 11.75 5.75 -7.05
C LYS A 161 11.77 6.79 -8.17
N SER A 162 11.13 6.52 -9.30
CA SER A 162 11.08 7.46 -10.42
C SER A 162 10.28 8.75 -10.12
N ILE A 163 9.41 8.72 -9.12
CA ILE A 163 8.53 9.84 -8.76
C ILE A 163 8.79 10.42 -7.36
N LYS A 164 9.78 9.93 -6.63
CA LYS A 164 10.03 10.29 -5.23
C LYS A 164 10.26 11.80 -4.99
N ASP A 165 10.79 12.49 -5.97
CA ASP A 165 11.12 13.94 -5.88
C ASP A 165 9.99 14.83 -6.42
N SER A 166 8.84 14.26 -6.77
CA SER A 166 7.72 15.01 -7.34
C SER A 166 7.13 16.00 -6.36
N GLU A 167 6.95 17.25 -6.79
CA GLU A 167 6.29 18.31 -6.01
C GLU A 167 4.79 18.08 -5.88
N ASN A 168 4.17 17.42 -6.86
CA ASN A 168 2.75 17.12 -6.86
C ASN A 168 2.48 15.76 -7.52
N VAL A 169 2.30 14.72 -6.70
CA VAL A 169 2.02 13.35 -7.16
C VAL A 169 0.67 13.21 -7.86
N ARG A 170 -0.27 14.15 -7.64
CA ARG A 170 -1.62 14.06 -8.20
C ARG A 170 -1.68 14.34 -9.70
N GLY A 171 -0.70 15.05 -10.23
CA GLY A 171 -0.55 15.31 -11.67
C GLY A 171 0.12 14.18 -12.44
N ILE A 172 0.68 13.18 -11.74
CA ILE A 172 1.37 12.06 -12.37
C ILE A 172 0.33 11.05 -12.87
N GLU A 173 0.44 10.66 -14.14
CA GLU A 173 -0.35 9.55 -14.69
C GLU A 173 0.12 8.21 -14.08
N LYS A 174 -0.77 7.53 -13.38
CA LYS A 174 -0.50 6.27 -12.69
C LYS A 174 -1.14 5.04 -13.37
N ARG A 175 -2.00 5.27 -14.35
CA ARG A 175 -2.52 4.15 -15.16
C ARG A 175 -1.38 3.57 -15.98
N GLY A 176 -1.27 2.26 -16.01
CA GLY A 176 -0.19 1.58 -16.74
C GLY A 176 1.21 1.84 -16.16
N TRP A 177 1.33 2.16 -14.88
CA TRP A 177 2.59 2.43 -14.19
C TRP A 177 3.61 1.28 -14.35
N ARG A 178 3.15 0.02 -14.46
CA ARG A 178 4.01 -1.16 -14.67
C ARG A 178 4.82 -1.10 -15.95
N ASN A 179 4.31 -0.44 -16.98
CA ASN A 179 4.95 -0.36 -18.29
C ASN A 179 5.89 0.85 -18.42
N LYS A 180 5.90 1.76 -17.49
CA LYS A 180 6.70 3.00 -17.58
C LYS A 180 8.20 2.76 -17.38
N ASN A 181 8.57 1.67 -16.73
CA ASN A 181 9.98 1.30 -16.52
C ASN A 181 10.61 0.54 -17.70
N CYS A 182 9.84 0.05 -18.67
CA CYS A 182 10.37 -0.61 -19.88
C CYS A 182 10.95 0.37 -20.92
N GLY A 183 10.81 1.69 -20.74
CA GLY A 183 11.10 2.70 -21.77
C GLY A 183 12.42 3.46 -21.66
N GLN A 184 13.20 3.32 -20.58
CA GLN A 184 14.45 4.11 -20.39
C GLN A 184 15.74 3.38 -20.76
N HIS A 185 15.68 2.18 -21.35
CA HIS A 185 16.85 1.49 -21.91
C HIS A 185 16.69 1.24 -23.42
N ARG A 186 16.32 2.26 -24.18
CA ARG A 186 16.58 2.29 -25.62
C ARG A 186 17.37 3.56 -25.92
N VAL A 187 18.68 3.40 -25.98
CA VAL A 187 19.60 4.28 -26.70
C VAL A 187 19.34 4.16 -28.18
#